data_fa48025259b7e8e612bf9685a36c413f
#
_entry.id   fa48025259b7e8e612bf9685a36c413f
#
_cell.length_a   1.000
_cell.length_b   1.000
_cell.length_c   1.000
_cell.angle_alpha   90.00
_cell.angle_beta   90.00
_cell.angle_gamma   90.00
#
_symmetry.space_group_name_H-M   'P 1'
#
loop_
_entity.id
_entity.type
_entity.pdbx_description
1 polymer ?
#
loop_
_entity_poly.entity_id
_entity_poly.type
_entity_poly.pdbx_seq_one_letter_code
_entity_poly.pdbx_strand_id
1 'polypeptide(L)'
;MNNTIIIPFSKKKMVKLTGIYILVMLGIAAIIFFILSADSINLFYLMLFIVLFIAGTYLFYKHIQEFLGSKKNEGVILTPEYLKSNVTPLGKKVGEIPWSEIASIGKVNYYGQHIYIKLKQPEKYANQLKGMGKDFTGIYLHDRELEITFEELEKLIHEYFQKYR
;
A
#
# COMPACT_ATOMS: atom_id res chain seq x y z
N MET A 1 10.35 -17.32 -24.47
CA MET A 1 9.13 -16.50 -24.29
C MET A 1 9.26 -15.78 -22.97
N ASN A 2 9.30 -14.45 -22.99
CA ASN A 2 9.35 -13.66 -21.74
C ASN A 2 8.01 -13.76 -21.02
N ASN A 3 7.93 -14.63 -20.01
CA ASN A 3 6.76 -14.75 -19.15
C ASN A 3 6.76 -13.64 -18.07
N THR A 4 6.84 -12.39 -18.48
CA THR A 4 6.71 -11.26 -17.55
C THR A 4 5.24 -10.86 -17.47
N ILE A 5 4.68 -10.82 -16.28
CA ILE A 5 3.34 -10.30 -16.00
C ILE A 5 3.48 -9.01 -15.20
N ILE A 6 2.86 -7.95 -15.71
CA ILE A 6 2.74 -6.67 -15.00
C ILE A 6 1.28 -6.49 -14.60
N ILE A 7 1.04 -6.41 -13.29
CA ILE A 7 -0.27 -6.15 -12.70
C ILE A 7 -0.33 -4.65 -12.38
N PRO A 8 -1.14 -3.88 -13.11
CA PRO A 8 -1.18 -2.44 -12.95
C PRO A 8 -2.00 -2.03 -11.72
N PHE A 9 -1.82 -0.78 -11.28
CA PHE A 9 -2.75 -0.13 -10.36
C PHE A 9 -4.09 0.14 -11.03
N SER A 10 -5.19 -0.10 -10.31
CA SER A 10 -6.54 0.17 -10.78
C SER A 10 -6.91 1.64 -10.63
N LYS A 11 -6.96 2.36 -11.74
CA LYS A 11 -7.43 3.76 -11.75
C LYS A 11 -8.81 3.91 -11.11
N LYS A 12 -9.73 2.97 -11.36
CA LYS A 12 -11.09 2.97 -10.79
C LYS A 12 -11.08 2.87 -9.26
N LYS A 13 -10.28 1.94 -8.71
CA LYS A 13 -10.15 1.76 -7.26
C LYS A 13 -9.49 3.00 -6.62
N MET A 14 -8.49 3.57 -7.26
CA MET A 14 -7.80 4.76 -6.78
C MET A 14 -8.70 6.02 -6.80
N VAL A 15 -9.47 6.23 -7.86
CA VAL A 15 -10.46 7.33 -7.92
C VAL A 15 -11.52 7.19 -6.83
N LYS A 16 -12.02 5.97 -6.59
CA LYS A 16 -12.97 5.70 -5.50
C LYS A 16 -12.36 6.05 -4.14
N LEU A 17 -11.11 5.67 -3.89
CA LEU A 17 -10.42 5.99 -2.64
C LEU A 17 -10.22 7.49 -2.47
N THR A 18 -9.82 8.18 -3.53
CA THR A 18 -9.72 9.66 -3.56
C THR A 18 -11.05 10.32 -3.22
N GLY A 19 -12.17 9.82 -3.76
CA GLY A 19 -13.51 10.30 -3.44
C GLY A 19 -13.86 10.15 -1.96
N ILE A 20 -13.50 9.01 -1.35
CA ILE A 20 -13.70 8.80 0.09
C ILE A 20 -12.88 9.81 0.92
N TYR A 21 -11.61 10.05 0.57
CA TYR A 21 -10.79 11.06 1.24
C TYR A 21 -11.43 12.45 1.18
N ILE A 22 -11.91 12.86 0.00
CA ILE A 22 -12.58 14.16 -0.17
C ILE A 22 -13.82 14.25 0.74
N LEU A 23 -14.67 13.22 0.78
CA LEU A 23 -15.86 13.21 1.63
C LEU A 23 -15.51 13.33 3.12
N VAL A 24 -14.50 12.59 3.58
CA VAL A 24 -14.02 12.67 4.98
C VAL A 24 -13.52 14.08 5.29
N MET A 25 -12.72 14.69 4.40
CA MET A 25 -12.19 16.04 4.61
C MET A 25 -13.30 17.10 4.64
N LEU A 26 -14.31 16.98 3.78
CA LEU A 26 -15.49 17.85 3.80
C LEU A 26 -16.29 17.70 5.10
N GLY A 27 -16.43 16.46 5.60
CA GLY A 27 -17.07 16.20 6.89
C GLY A 27 -16.34 16.88 8.06
N ILE A 28 -14.99 16.75 8.11
CA ILE A 28 -14.19 17.43 9.14
C ILE A 28 -14.31 18.95 9.03
N ALA A 29 -14.26 19.51 7.83
CA ALA A 29 -14.41 20.94 7.59
C ALA A 29 -15.81 21.46 8.05
N ALA A 30 -16.87 20.68 7.77
CA ALA A 30 -18.21 21.03 8.23
C ALA A 30 -18.30 21.02 9.78
N ILE A 31 -17.69 20.04 10.44
CA ILE A 31 -17.65 20.00 11.92
C ILE A 31 -16.92 21.23 12.48
N ILE A 32 -15.78 21.61 11.90
CA ILE A 32 -15.05 22.82 12.31
C ILE A 32 -15.94 24.06 12.14
N PHE A 33 -16.62 24.16 11.00
CA PHE A 33 -17.54 25.27 10.73
C PHE A 33 -18.67 25.35 11.78
N PHE A 34 -19.29 24.23 12.14
CA PHE A 34 -20.33 24.19 13.18
C PHE A 34 -19.80 24.61 14.55
N ILE A 35 -18.58 24.15 14.93
CA ILE A 35 -17.96 24.56 16.21
C ILE A 35 -17.72 26.06 16.23
N LEU A 36 -17.26 26.67 15.14
CA LEU A 36 -17.00 28.11 15.04
C LEU A 36 -18.29 28.95 15.01
N SER A 37 -19.41 28.38 14.56
CA SER A 37 -20.72 29.04 14.48
C SER A 37 -21.52 28.93 15.77
N ALA A 38 -21.05 28.18 16.78
CA ALA A 38 -21.75 28.02 18.05
C ALA A 38 -21.57 29.26 18.96
N ASP A 39 -22.58 29.57 19.78
CA ASP A 39 -22.55 30.72 20.73
C ASP A 39 -21.41 30.58 21.76
N SER A 40 -20.98 29.33 22.08
CA SER A 40 -19.84 29.06 22.93
C SER A 40 -18.89 28.10 22.22
N ILE A 41 -17.64 28.53 21.99
CA ILE A 41 -16.62 27.73 21.30
C ILE A 41 -15.92 26.83 22.30
N ASN A 42 -16.02 25.52 22.11
CA ASN A 42 -15.22 24.56 22.86
C ASN A 42 -13.83 24.41 22.18
N LEU A 43 -12.84 25.08 22.77
CA LEU A 43 -11.47 25.11 22.23
C LEU A 43 -10.83 23.74 22.09
N PHE A 44 -11.14 22.80 22.99
CA PHE A 44 -10.60 21.44 22.93
C PHE A 44 -11.04 20.72 21.65
N TYR A 45 -12.34 20.72 21.35
CA TYR A 45 -12.85 20.10 20.13
C TYR A 45 -12.38 20.84 18.87
N LEU A 46 -12.33 22.16 18.90
CA LEU A 46 -11.81 22.95 17.78
C LEU A 46 -10.37 22.55 17.45
N MET A 47 -9.47 22.52 18.44
CA MET A 47 -8.07 22.13 18.25
C MET A 47 -7.95 20.68 17.74
N LEU A 48 -8.73 19.74 18.31
CA LEU A 48 -8.75 18.34 17.88
C LEU A 48 -9.07 18.22 16.39
N PHE A 49 -10.16 18.86 15.92
CA PHE A 49 -10.57 18.76 14.52
C PHE A 49 -9.63 19.50 13.57
N ILE A 50 -8.99 20.60 13.99
CA ILE A 50 -7.93 21.26 13.21
C ILE A 50 -6.74 20.33 13.02
N VAL A 51 -6.28 19.66 14.06
CA VAL A 51 -5.17 18.68 13.97
C VAL A 51 -5.53 17.53 13.04
N LEU A 52 -6.76 16.98 13.15
CA LEU A 52 -7.25 15.94 12.26
C LEU A 52 -7.33 16.41 10.80
N PHE A 53 -7.74 17.66 10.56
CA PHE A 53 -7.81 18.25 9.24
C PHE A 53 -6.42 18.39 8.61
N ILE A 54 -5.44 18.88 9.37
CA ILE A 54 -4.04 19.02 8.91
C ILE A 54 -3.45 17.64 8.60
N ALA A 55 -3.61 16.66 9.51
CA ALA A 55 -3.14 15.30 9.30
C ALA A 55 -3.80 14.64 8.08
N GLY A 56 -5.12 14.79 7.93
CA GLY A 56 -5.88 14.31 6.78
C GLY A 56 -5.41 14.93 5.46
N THR A 57 -5.16 16.25 5.45
CA THR A 57 -4.63 16.96 4.27
C THR A 57 -3.25 16.43 3.87
N TYR A 58 -2.37 16.17 4.84
CA TYR A 58 -1.06 15.58 4.59
C TYR A 58 -1.15 14.17 4.00
N LEU A 59 -2.03 13.32 4.54
CA LEU A 59 -2.26 11.98 4.01
C LEU A 59 -2.88 12.02 2.60
N PHE A 60 -3.83 12.91 2.37
CA PHE A 60 -4.42 13.13 1.06
C PHE A 60 -3.39 13.60 0.03
N TYR A 61 -2.54 14.55 0.40
CA TYR A 61 -1.44 15.02 -0.46
C TYR A 61 -0.50 13.87 -0.85
N LYS A 62 -0.09 13.04 0.11
CA LYS A 62 0.71 11.83 -0.17
C LYS A 62 0.01 10.88 -1.13
N HIS A 63 -1.28 10.62 -0.90
CA HIS A 63 -2.08 9.76 -1.78
C HIS A 63 -2.11 10.30 -3.21
N ILE A 64 -2.33 11.61 -3.38
CA ILE A 64 -2.31 12.26 -4.71
C ILE A 64 -0.92 12.20 -5.34
N GLN A 65 0.15 12.42 -4.58
CA GLN A 65 1.51 12.27 -5.12
C GLN A 65 1.80 10.83 -5.61
N GLU A 66 1.36 9.82 -4.87
CA GLU A 66 1.49 8.43 -5.30
C GLU A 66 0.66 8.14 -6.56
N PHE A 67 -0.56 8.69 -6.64
CA PHE A 67 -1.43 8.56 -7.79
C PHE A 67 -0.84 9.20 -9.07
N LEU A 68 -0.32 10.43 -8.95
CA LEU A 68 0.27 11.17 -10.07
C LEU A 68 1.70 10.73 -10.40
N GLY A 69 2.46 10.31 -9.39
CA GLY A 69 3.88 9.97 -9.49
C GLY A 69 4.17 8.57 -10.05
N SER A 70 3.17 7.71 -10.18
CA SER A 70 3.33 6.40 -10.80
C SER A 70 3.44 6.53 -12.32
N LYS A 71 4.58 7.08 -12.80
CA LYS A 71 4.92 7.18 -14.25
C LYS A 71 4.90 5.82 -14.95
N LYS A 72 5.05 4.72 -14.19
CA LYS A 72 4.81 3.35 -14.61
C LYS A 72 3.68 2.83 -13.72
N ASN A 73 2.52 2.57 -14.33
CA ASN A 73 1.35 2.00 -13.67
C ASN A 73 1.59 0.53 -13.24
N GLU A 74 2.76 0.25 -12.66
CA GLU A 74 3.25 -1.08 -12.31
C GLU A 74 3.03 -1.32 -10.82
N GLY A 75 1.97 -2.02 -10.46
CA GLY A 75 1.69 -2.39 -9.07
C GLY A 75 2.52 -3.58 -8.60
N VAL A 76 2.42 -4.71 -9.31
CA VAL A 76 3.23 -5.91 -9.09
C VAL A 76 3.81 -6.39 -10.41
N ILE A 77 5.07 -6.77 -10.39
CA ILE A 77 5.78 -7.33 -11.55
C ILE A 77 6.24 -8.73 -11.18
N LEU A 78 5.87 -9.69 -12.00
CA LEU A 78 6.30 -11.08 -11.91
C LEU A 78 7.13 -11.40 -13.16
N THR A 79 8.38 -11.74 -12.96
CA THR A 79 9.29 -12.22 -14.03
C THR A 79 9.74 -13.64 -13.70
N PRO A 80 10.38 -14.37 -14.64
CA PRO A 80 11.02 -15.64 -14.33
C PRO A 80 12.11 -15.54 -13.26
N GLU A 81 12.71 -14.37 -13.08
CA GLU A 81 13.85 -14.14 -12.19
C GLU A 81 13.44 -13.62 -10.83
N TYR A 82 12.44 -12.72 -10.78
CA TYR A 82 12.09 -12.00 -9.55
C TYR A 82 10.62 -11.61 -9.46
N LEU A 83 10.20 -11.32 -8.24
CA LEU A 83 8.99 -10.60 -7.89
C LEU A 83 9.36 -9.18 -7.46
N LYS A 84 8.59 -8.18 -7.91
CA LYS A 84 8.70 -6.78 -7.45
C LYS A 84 7.33 -6.24 -7.10
N SER A 85 7.22 -5.58 -5.95
CA SER A 85 5.98 -4.96 -5.51
C SER A 85 6.14 -3.48 -5.26
N ASN A 86 5.28 -2.70 -5.89
CA ASN A 86 5.14 -1.27 -5.66
C ASN A 86 3.88 -0.93 -4.84
N VAL A 87 3.17 -1.93 -4.32
CA VAL A 87 1.88 -1.77 -3.61
C VAL A 87 2.08 -1.14 -2.23
N THR A 88 3.14 -1.54 -1.52
CA THR A 88 3.43 -1.02 -0.19
C THR A 88 4.73 -0.22 -0.16
N PRO A 89 4.87 0.78 0.74
CA PRO A 89 6.14 1.50 0.90
C PRO A 89 7.31 0.57 1.17
N LEU A 90 7.08 -0.54 1.88
CA LEU A 90 8.07 -1.56 2.17
C LEU A 90 8.48 -2.31 0.91
N GLY A 91 7.51 -2.77 0.11
CA GLY A 91 7.76 -3.44 -1.17
C GLY A 91 8.54 -2.56 -2.15
N LYS A 92 8.18 -1.27 -2.25
CA LYS A 92 8.91 -0.29 -3.08
C LYS A 92 10.39 -0.17 -2.68
N LYS A 93 10.70 -0.19 -1.37
CA LYS A 93 12.06 -0.07 -0.86
C LYS A 93 12.87 -1.36 -1.03
N VAL A 94 12.24 -2.51 -0.83
CA VAL A 94 12.86 -3.82 -1.02
C VAL A 94 13.22 -4.06 -2.49
N GLY A 95 12.37 -3.59 -3.41
CA GLY A 95 12.60 -3.68 -4.85
C GLY A 95 12.41 -5.09 -5.40
N GLU A 96 13.38 -5.60 -6.15
CA GLU A 96 13.34 -6.90 -6.81
C GLU A 96 13.75 -8.01 -5.85
N ILE A 97 12.90 -9.04 -5.72
CA ILE A 97 13.12 -10.19 -4.86
C ILE A 97 13.22 -11.43 -5.74
N PRO A 98 14.42 -12.02 -5.90
CA PRO A 98 14.57 -13.28 -6.63
C PRO A 98 13.72 -14.39 -6.01
N TRP A 99 13.11 -15.24 -6.83
CA TRP A 99 12.29 -16.35 -6.35
C TRP A 99 13.07 -17.30 -5.45
N SER A 100 14.36 -17.47 -5.72
CA SER A 100 15.28 -18.27 -4.90
C SER A 100 15.47 -17.73 -3.47
N GLU A 101 15.21 -16.46 -3.22
CA GLU A 101 15.31 -15.82 -1.89
C GLU A 101 14.01 -15.87 -1.09
N ILE A 102 12.91 -16.32 -1.69
CA ILE A 102 11.63 -16.49 -1.01
C ILE A 102 11.63 -17.83 -0.27
N ALA A 103 11.38 -17.78 1.04
CA ALA A 103 11.27 -18.97 1.88
C ALA A 103 9.90 -19.62 1.76
N SER A 104 8.84 -18.81 1.89
CA SER A 104 7.46 -19.27 1.80
C SER A 104 6.53 -18.11 1.43
N ILE A 105 5.36 -18.49 0.89
CA ILE A 105 4.25 -17.57 0.61
C ILE A 105 3.06 -18.07 1.41
N GLY A 106 2.41 -17.16 2.12
CA GLY A 106 1.25 -17.47 2.96
C GLY A 106 0.18 -16.40 2.89
N LYS A 107 -1.04 -16.78 3.27
CA LYS A 107 -2.18 -15.87 3.41
C LYS A 107 -2.30 -15.43 4.87
N VAL A 108 -2.45 -14.13 5.09
CA VAL A 108 -2.63 -13.53 6.40
C VAL A 108 -3.84 -12.60 6.38
N ASN A 109 -4.70 -12.76 7.39
CA ASN A 109 -5.88 -11.91 7.60
C ASN A 109 -5.58 -10.90 8.73
N TYR A 110 -5.15 -9.70 8.34
CA TYR A 110 -4.92 -8.59 9.25
C TYR A 110 -5.46 -7.31 8.63
N TYR A 111 -6.58 -6.80 9.16
CA TYR A 111 -7.33 -5.69 8.52
C TYR A 111 -7.62 -5.89 7.03
N GLY A 112 -7.93 -7.15 6.62
CA GLY A 112 -8.15 -7.61 5.26
C GLY A 112 -7.18 -8.70 4.84
N GLN A 113 -7.39 -9.23 3.62
CA GLN A 113 -6.57 -10.31 3.09
C GLN A 113 -5.24 -9.77 2.56
N HIS A 114 -4.14 -10.41 2.97
CA HIS A 114 -2.79 -10.10 2.51
C HIS A 114 -2.06 -11.38 2.14
N ILE A 115 -1.23 -11.31 1.11
CA ILE A 115 -0.25 -12.33 0.79
C ILE A 115 1.05 -11.93 1.49
N TYR A 116 1.53 -12.78 2.37
CA TYR A 116 2.80 -12.59 3.06
C TYR A 116 3.90 -13.37 2.36
N ILE A 117 4.93 -12.69 1.91
CA ILE A 117 6.11 -13.26 1.27
C ILE A 117 7.26 -13.22 2.26
N LYS A 118 7.55 -14.39 2.84
CA LYS A 118 8.65 -14.57 3.80
C LYS A 118 9.97 -14.73 3.05
N LEU A 119 10.99 -14.01 3.47
CA LEU A 119 12.33 -14.06 2.88
C LEU A 119 13.21 -15.06 3.64
N LYS A 120 14.16 -15.70 2.92
CA LYS A 120 15.17 -16.61 3.52
C LYS A 120 16.21 -15.82 4.31
N GLN A 121 16.62 -14.66 3.79
CA GLN A 121 17.67 -13.81 4.35
C GLN A 121 17.19 -12.36 4.37
N PRO A 122 16.25 -11.99 5.28
CA PRO A 122 15.67 -10.66 5.33
C PRO A 122 16.70 -9.57 5.66
N GLU A 123 17.80 -9.91 6.32
CA GLU A 123 18.90 -9.01 6.67
C GLU A 123 19.58 -8.38 5.43
N LYS A 124 19.57 -9.04 4.27
CA LYS A 124 20.07 -8.45 3.01
C LYS A 124 19.34 -7.16 2.63
N TYR A 125 18.07 -7.08 2.98
CA TYR A 125 17.19 -5.95 2.67
C TYR A 125 17.10 -4.94 3.80
N ALA A 126 17.57 -5.29 5.01
CA ALA A 126 17.47 -4.46 6.20
C ALA A 126 18.17 -3.10 6.03
N ASN A 127 19.30 -3.04 5.32
CA ASN A 127 20.04 -1.79 5.06
C ASN A 127 19.24 -0.79 4.19
N GLN A 128 18.33 -1.27 3.35
CA GLN A 128 17.46 -0.45 2.51
C GLN A 128 16.27 0.10 3.31
N LEU A 129 16.02 -0.48 4.50
CA LEU A 129 14.83 -0.26 5.32
C LEU A 129 15.12 0.57 6.57
N LYS A 130 15.99 1.60 6.46
CA LYS A 130 16.39 2.47 7.58
C LYS A 130 15.22 2.70 8.57
N GLY A 131 15.35 2.19 9.81
CA GLY A 131 14.38 2.36 10.88
C GLY A 131 13.32 1.25 11.07
N MET A 132 13.23 0.26 10.16
CA MET A 132 12.28 -0.87 10.28
C MET A 132 12.98 -2.22 10.57
N GLY A 133 14.29 -2.21 10.86
CA GLY A 133 15.18 -3.33 10.56
C GLY A 133 15.15 -4.55 11.49
N LYS A 134 14.79 -4.48 12.77
CA LYS A 134 15.03 -5.63 13.67
C LYS A 134 14.04 -6.79 13.50
N ASP A 135 12.81 -6.51 13.05
CA ASP A 135 11.74 -7.52 12.93
C ASP A 135 11.27 -7.74 11.47
N PHE A 136 12.06 -7.27 10.50
CA PHE A 136 11.73 -7.46 9.10
C PHE A 136 11.96 -8.90 8.68
N THR A 137 10.91 -9.59 8.29
CA THR A 137 10.96 -10.99 7.85
C THR A 137 10.44 -11.21 6.44
N GLY A 138 9.79 -10.19 5.85
CA GLY A 138 9.21 -10.27 4.52
C GLY A 138 8.30 -9.11 4.18
N ILE A 139 7.62 -9.18 3.05
CA ILE A 139 6.71 -8.16 2.54
C ILE A 139 5.27 -8.64 2.49
N TYR A 140 4.35 -7.71 2.60
CA TYR A 140 2.91 -7.93 2.42
C TYR A 140 2.45 -7.36 1.09
N LEU A 141 1.58 -8.12 0.41
CA LEU A 141 0.91 -7.72 -0.81
C LEU A 141 -0.61 -7.75 -0.59
N HIS A 142 -1.32 -6.82 -1.19
CA HIS A 142 -2.78 -6.78 -1.22
C HIS A 142 -3.27 -6.31 -2.59
N ASP A 143 -4.54 -6.59 -2.90
CA ASP A 143 -5.17 -6.27 -4.18
C ASP A 143 -5.90 -4.92 -4.20
N ARG A 144 -5.99 -4.22 -3.04
CA ARG A 144 -6.87 -3.05 -2.84
C ARG A 144 -6.72 -1.98 -3.92
N GLU A 145 -5.51 -1.79 -4.42
CA GLU A 145 -5.17 -0.77 -5.42
C GLU A 145 -4.85 -1.38 -6.79
N LEU A 146 -4.87 -2.71 -6.91
CA LEU A 146 -4.49 -3.43 -8.13
C LEU A 146 -5.69 -3.72 -9.03
N GLU A 147 -5.42 -3.84 -10.33
CA GLU A 147 -6.40 -4.23 -11.34
C GLU A 147 -6.53 -5.77 -11.44
N ILE A 148 -6.66 -6.41 -10.28
CA ILE A 148 -6.77 -7.84 -10.11
C ILE A 148 -7.55 -8.14 -8.84
N THR A 149 -8.14 -9.33 -8.71
CA THR A 149 -8.71 -9.82 -7.46
C THR A 149 -7.64 -10.44 -6.57
N PHE A 150 -7.95 -10.58 -5.27
CA PHE A 150 -7.03 -11.21 -4.32
C PHE A 150 -6.71 -12.65 -4.70
N GLU A 151 -7.73 -13.42 -5.08
CA GLU A 151 -7.61 -14.84 -5.44
C GLU A 151 -6.76 -15.03 -6.71
N GLU A 152 -6.94 -14.18 -7.71
CA GLU A 152 -6.13 -14.22 -8.93
C GLU A 152 -4.68 -13.84 -8.66
N LEU A 153 -4.44 -12.81 -7.82
CA LEU A 153 -3.10 -12.38 -7.40
C LEU A 153 -2.38 -13.50 -6.64
N GLU A 154 -3.06 -14.13 -5.67
CA GLU A 154 -2.55 -15.25 -4.88
C GLU A 154 -2.16 -16.42 -5.79
N LYS A 155 -3.06 -16.81 -6.70
CA LYS A 155 -2.83 -17.88 -7.68
C LYS A 155 -1.61 -17.61 -8.54
N LEU A 156 -1.51 -16.43 -9.15
CA LEU A 156 -0.38 -16.05 -10.01
C LEU A 156 0.95 -16.10 -9.27
N ILE A 157 1.01 -15.55 -8.04
CA ILE A 157 2.23 -15.55 -7.25
C ILE A 157 2.65 -16.98 -6.88
N HIS A 158 1.71 -17.86 -6.53
CA HIS A 158 2.00 -19.26 -6.24
C HIS A 158 2.49 -20.04 -7.48
N GLU A 159 1.87 -19.81 -8.63
CA GLU A 159 2.30 -20.43 -9.90
C GLU A 159 3.74 -20.04 -10.27
N TYR A 160 4.08 -18.75 -10.15
CA TYR A 160 5.44 -18.27 -10.40
C TYR A 160 6.44 -18.83 -9.38
N PHE A 161 6.06 -18.82 -8.12
CA PHE A 161 6.93 -19.38 -7.05
C PHE A 161 7.20 -20.87 -7.25
N GLN A 162 6.20 -21.66 -7.60
CA GLN A 162 6.40 -23.11 -7.87
C GLN A 162 7.26 -23.35 -9.11
N LYS A 163 7.12 -22.50 -10.13
CA LYS A 163 7.81 -22.68 -11.40
C LYS A 163 9.26 -22.20 -11.38
N TYR A 164 9.59 -21.16 -10.63
CA TYR A 164 10.87 -20.46 -10.72
C TYR A 164 11.67 -20.42 -9.41
N ARG A 165 11.20 -21.10 -8.36
CA ARG A 165 11.90 -21.21 -7.08
C ARG A 165 13.26 -21.91 -7.17
#